data_9bc108259686f9cced49f81a03b78fe3
#
_entry.id   9bc108259686f9cced49f81a03b78fe3
#
_cell.length_a   1.000
_cell.length_b   1.000
_cell.length_c   1.000
_cell.angle_alpha   90.00
_cell.angle_beta   90.00
_cell.angle_gamma   90.00
#
_symmetry.space_group_name_H-M   'P 1'
#
loop_
_entity.id
_entity.type
_entity.pdbx_description
1 polymer ?
#
loop_
_entity_poly.entity_id
_entity_poly.type
_entity_poly.pdbx_seq_one_letter_code
_entity_poly.pdbx_strand_id
1 'polypeptide(L)'
;MADLVCENLSMTFDNPQTGVKVEALKDINFLLKKGELLSVLGPSGCGKTTLLNMIAGFLNPTAGKMLLNNKVIEGPGVERGMVFQQGALFEWLTVSKNVDFGLRMKKTPESESTKLVNKWLDIVGLQGFGDTPTYQLSGGMQQRVALARCLVNGPEVILMDEPLGALDALTREKMQSLILK
;
A
#
# COMPACT_ATOMS: atom_id res chain seq x y z
N MET A 1 -14.52 -14.82 0.01
CA MET A 1 -13.57 -14.37 1.04
C MET A 1 -12.31 -13.98 0.32
N ALA A 2 -11.68 -12.86 0.67
CA ALA A 2 -10.46 -12.44 -0.01
C ALA A 2 -9.28 -13.29 0.48
N ASP A 3 -8.85 -14.22 -0.35
CA ASP A 3 -7.65 -15.02 -0.09
C ASP A 3 -6.59 -14.63 -1.13
N LEU A 4 -5.40 -14.27 -0.63
CA LEU A 4 -4.22 -14.02 -1.46
C LEU A 4 -3.33 -15.27 -1.46
N VAL A 5 -3.09 -15.81 -2.64
CA VAL A 5 -2.28 -17.03 -2.81
C VAL A 5 -1.08 -16.71 -3.68
N CYS A 6 0.11 -17.12 -3.25
CA CYS A 6 1.32 -17.11 -4.04
C CYS A 6 1.77 -18.54 -4.24
N GLU A 7 1.98 -18.97 -5.50
CA GLU A 7 2.36 -20.32 -5.87
C GLU A 7 3.65 -20.30 -6.69
N ASN A 8 4.72 -20.89 -6.15
CA ASN A 8 6.05 -21.04 -6.77
C ASN A 8 6.58 -19.71 -7.34
N LEU A 9 6.35 -18.61 -6.62
CA LEU A 9 6.59 -17.28 -7.09
C LEU A 9 8.08 -16.99 -7.11
N SER A 10 8.62 -16.66 -8.29
CA SER A 10 10.03 -16.31 -8.46
C SER A 10 10.18 -15.04 -9.28
N MET A 11 11.24 -14.28 -8.99
CA MET A 11 11.58 -13.05 -9.70
C MET A 11 13.08 -12.95 -9.92
N THR A 12 13.48 -12.85 -11.18
CA THR A 12 14.86 -12.61 -11.61
C THR A 12 14.91 -11.33 -12.42
N PHE A 13 15.81 -10.43 -12.04
CA PHE A 13 16.12 -9.24 -12.80
C PHE A 13 17.33 -9.49 -13.70
N ASP A 14 17.19 -9.19 -14.97
CA ASP A 14 18.28 -9.23 -15.93
C ASP A 14 18.85 -7.80 -16.11
N ASN A 15 20.17 -7.65 -15.96
CA ASN A 15 20.84 -6.41 -16.31
C ASN A 15 21.35 -6.52 -17.76
N PRO A 16 20.71 -5.85 -18.74
CA PRO A 16 21.07 -5.98 -20.15
C PRO A 16 22.48 -5.47 -20.47
N GLN A 17 23.03 -4.56 -19.64
CA GLN A 17 24.36 -3.96 -19.85
C GLN A 17 25.50 -4.87 -19.37
N THR A 18 25.28 -5.62 -18.31
CA THR A 18 26.31 -6.45 -17.67
C THR A 18 26.09 -7.95 -17.89
N GLY A 19 24.91 -8.36 -18.37
CA GLY A 19 24.51 -9.75 -18.48
C GLY A 19 24.29 -10.44 -17.13
N VAL A 20 24.37 -9.70 -16.02
CA VAL A 20 24.21 -10.27 -14.66
C VAL A 20 22.72 -10.48 -14.37
N LYS A 21 22.39 -11.70 -13.94
CA LYS A 21 21.07 -12.06 -13.46
C LYS A 21 21.05 -12.03 -11.94
N VAL A 22 20.07 -11.33 -11.37
CA VAL A 22 19.86 -11.25 -9.93
C VAL A 22 18.54 -11.92 -9.59
N GLU A 23 18.60 -13.08 -8.93
CA GLU A 23 17.43 -13.77 -8.39
C GLU A 23 17.00 -13.05 -7.10
N ALA A 24 15.95 -12.23 -7.19
CA ALA A 24 15.43 -11.45 -6.06
C ALA A 24 14.47 -12.26 -5.20
N LEU A 25 13.70 -13.16 -5.79
CA LEU A 25 12.78 -14.08 -5.11
C LEU A 25 12.86 -15.45 -5.75
N LYS A 26 12.77 -16.50 -4.93
CA LYS A 26 12.83 -17.89 -5.36
C LYS A 26 11.77 -18.73 -4.66
N ASP A 27 10.90 -19.34 -5.44
CA ASP A 27 9.92 -20.34 -5.01
C ASP A 27 9.13 -19.94 -3.75
N ILE A 28 8.62 -18.71 -3.74
CA ILE A 28 7.82 -18.19 -2.62
C ILE A 28 6.41 -18.77 -2.70
N ASN A 29 6.00 -19.40 -1.61
CA ASN A 29 4.71 -20.05 -1.47
C ASN A 29 4.04 -19.62 -0.18
N PHE A 30 2.84 -19.04 -0.24
CA PHE A 30 2.01 -18.77 0.93
C PHE A 30 0.53 -18.58 0.57
N LEU A 31 -0.31 -18.75 1.57
CA LEU A 31 -1.73 -18.41 1.56
C LEU A 31 -1.99 -17.43 2.69
N LEU A 32 -2.58 -16.28 2.37
CA LEU A 32 -3.06 -15.29 3.33
C LEU A 32 -4.58 -15.21 3.24
N LYS A 33 -5.27 -15.56 4.31
CA LYS A 33 -6.73 -15.54 4.39
C LYS A 33 -7.23 -14.14 4.78
N LYS A 34 -8.51 -13.88 4.49
CA LYS A 34 -9.15 -12.65 4.92
C LYS A 34 -9.03 -12.43 6.43
N GLY A 35 -8.57 -11.24 6.81
CA GLY A 35 -8.38 -10.84 8.21
C GLY A 35 -7.07 -11.30 8.82
N GLU A 36 -6.23 -11.99 8.09
CA GLU A 36 -4.87 -12.33 8.53
C GLU A 36 -3.87 -11.20 8.21
N LEU A 37 -2.85 -11.10 9.02
CA LEU A 37 -1.69 -10.24 8.82
C LEU A 37 -0.45 -11.10 8.55
N LEU A 38 0.23 -10.84 7.43
CA LEU A 38 1.51 -11.44 7.10
C LEU A 38 2.62 -10.39 7.25
N SER A 39 3.58 -10.65 8.13
CA SER A 39 4.78 -9.82 8.26
C SER A 39 5.96 -10.46 7.54
N VAL A 40 6.56 -9.72 6.60
CA VAL A 40 7.73 -10.16 5.85
C VAL A 40 8.98 -9.51 6.44
N LEU A 41 9.84 -10.32 7.08
CA LEU A 41 11.05 -9.87 7.75
C LEU A 41 12.29 -10.29 6.97
N GLY A 42 13.33 -9.47 7.02
CA GLY A 42 14.61 -9.77 6.39
C GLY A 42 15.49 -8.52 6.22
N PRO A 43 16.77 -8.70 5.92
CA PRO A 43 17.71 -7.59 5.72
C PRO A 43 17.32 -6.70 4.54
N SER A 44 17.94 -5.52 4.42
CA SER A 44 17.77 -4.68 3.24
C SER A 44 18.24 -5.43 1.98
N GLY A 45 17.49 -5.26 0.89
CA GLY A 45 17.81 -5.91 -0.41
C GLY A 45 17.39 -7.39 -0.54
N CYS A 46 16.76 -8.02 0.46
CA CYS A 46 16.32 -9.42 0.37
C CYS A 46 15.02 -9.66 -0.41
N GLY A 47 14.50 -8.67 -1.14
CA GLY A 47 13.33 -8.83 -2.02
C GLY A 47 11.97 -8.46 -1.43
N LYS A 48 11.86 -7.91 -0.20
CA LYS A 48 10.57 -7.54 0.41
C LYS A 48 9.75 -6.58 -0.45
N THR A 49 10.34 -5.47 -0.87
CA THR A 49 9.68 -4.50 -1.75
C THR A 49 9.35 -5.10 -3.13
N THR A 50 10.20 -6.02 -3.63
CA THR A 50 9.92 -6.75 -4.88
C THR A 50 8.65 -7.60 -4.73
N LEU A 51 8.53 -8.35 -3.64
CA LEU A 51 7.33 -9.16 -3.35
C LEU A 51 6.07 -8.28 -3.27
N LEU A 52 6.13 -7.17 -2.53
CA LEU A 52 5.02 -6.23 -2.42
C LEU A 52 4.61 -5.64 -3.78
N ASN A 53 5.59 -5.23 -4.60
CA ASN A 53 5.34 -4.69 -5.94
C ASN A 53 4.73 -5.74 -6.89
N MET A 54 5.11 -7.00 -6.76
CA MET A 54 4.51 -8.08 -7.53
C MET A 54 3.05 -8.29 -7.12
N ILE A 55 2.76 -8.37 -5.80
CA ILE A 55 1.39 -8.53 -5.31
C ILE A 55 0.54 -7.30 -5.69
N ALA A 56 1.11 -6.09 -5.66
CA ALA A 56 0.43 -4.88 -6.15
C ALA A 56 0.11 -4.92 -7.65
N GLY A 57 0.79 -5.78 -8.41
CA GLY A 57 0.66 -5.90 -9.87
C GLY A 57 1.54 -4.92 -10.65
N PHE A 58 2.53 -4.32 -10.00
CA PHE A 58 3.50 -3.42 -10.68
C PHE A 58 4.62 -4.20 -11.37
N LEU A 59 4.86 -5.44 -10.95
CA LEU A 59 5.85 -6.35 -11.53
C LEU A 59 5.21 -7.72 -11.79
N ASN A 60 5.48 -8.26 -12.97
CA ASN A 60 5.08 -9.63 -13.29
C ASN A 60 6.15 -10.61 -12.81
N PRO A 61 5.79 -11.79 -12.27
CA PRO A 61 6.74 -12.81 -11.88
C PRO A 61 7.47 -13.38 -13.10
N THR A 62 8.72 -13.84 -12.91
CA THR A 62 9.43 -14.62 -13.94
C THR A 62 8.99 -16.08 -13.94
N ALA A 63 8.47 -16.58 -12.81
CA ALA A 63 7.83 -17.89 -12.70
C ALA A 63 6.82 -17.88 -11.55
N GLY A 64 5.89 -18.85 -11.58
CA GLY A 64 4.79 -18.95 -10.61
C GLY A 64 3.64 -18.00 -10.92
N LYS A 65 2.73 -17.85 -9.96
CA LYS A 65 1.55 -16.99 -10.09
C LYS A 65 1.09 -16.47 -8.73
N MET A 66 0.33 -15.37 -8.80
CA MET A 66 -0.36 -14.78 -7.64
C MET A 66 -1.85 -14.73 -7.95
N LEU A 67 -2.67 -15.10 -6.98
CA LEU A 67 -4.12 -15.06 -7.11
C LEU A 67 -4.72 -14.28 -5.95
N LEU A 68 -5.72 -13.46 -6.28
CA LEU A 68 -6.61 -12.85 -5.29
C LEU A 68 -8.03 -13.30 -5.59
N ASN A 69 -8.70 -13.94 -4.63
CA ASN A 69 -10.03 -14.52 -4.82
C ASN A 69 -10.10 -15.49 -6.02
N ASN A 70 -9.10 -16.34 -6.20
CA ASN A 70 -8.94 -17.28 -7.32
C ASN A 70 -8.78 -16.61 -8.70
N LYS A 71 -8.57 -15.29 -8.77
CA LYS A 71 -8.26 -14.57 -10.01
C LYS A 71 -6.77 -14.25 -10.05
N VAL A 72 -6.13 -14.53 -11.17
CA VAL A 72 -4.71 -14.21 -11.37
C VAL A 72 -4.51 -12.70 -11.33
N ILE A 73 -3.48 -12.26 -10.64
CA ILE A 73 -3.05 -10.87 -10.62
C ILE A 73 -2.19 -10.63 -11.86
N GLU A 74 -2.73 -9.88 -12.82
CA GLU A 74 -2.05 -9.54 -14.09
C GLU A 74 -1.57 -8.08 -14.14
N GLY A 75 -2.00 -7.25 -13.20
CA GLY A 75 -1.66 -5.83 -13.16
C GLY A 75 -2.22 -5.14 -11.92
N PRO A 76 -2.04 -3.81 -11.78
CA PRO A 76 -2.60 -3.04 -10.67
C PRO A 76 -4.13 -3.13 -10.61
N GLY A 77 -4.68 -3.16 -9.39
CA GLY A 77 -6.12 -3.27 -9.18
C GLY A 77 -6.59 -2.49 -7.95
N VAL A 78 -7.85 -2.03 -7.98
CA VAL A 78 -8.46 -1.23 -6.92
C VAL A 78 -8.70 -2.01 -5.63
N GLU A 79 -8.69 -3.32 -5.70
CA GLU A 79 -8.83 -4.23 -4.57
C GLU A 79 -7.54 -4.36 -3.73
N ARG A 80 -6.41 -3.86 -4.24
CA ARG A 80 -5.11 -3.87 -3.57
C ARG A 80 -4.64 -2.45 -3.28
N GLY A 81 -4.65 -2.09 -2.00
CA GLY A 81 -4.12 -0.81 -1.55
C GLY A 81 -2.62 -0.90 -1.26
N MET A 82 -1.84 0.08 -1.70
CA MET A 82 -0.41 0.14 -1.43
C MET A 82 -0.05 1.39 -0.63
N VAL A 83 0.70 1.19 0.46
CA VAL A 83 1.33 2.25 1.25
C VAL A 83 2.83 2.11 1.09
N PHE A 84 3.44 3.07 0.42
CA PHE A 84 4.88 3.07 0.14
C PHE A 84 5.67 3.58 1.35
N GLN A 85 6.94 3.20 1.45
CA GLN A 85 7.88 3.64 2.48
C GLN A 85 8.00 5.17 2.54
N GLN A 86 8.10 5.82 1.40
CA GLN A 86 7.95 7.28 1.29
C GLN A 86 6.51 7.55 0.85
N GLY A 87 5.76 8.38 1.56
CA GLY A 87 4.32 8.58 1.43
C GLY A 87 3.73 8.70 0.02
N ALA A 88 4.56 8.90 -1.00
CA ALA A 88 4.19 8.95 -2.43
C ALA A 88 2.89 9.75 -2.68
N LEU A 89 2.76 10.91 -2.02
CA LEU A 89 1.61 11.78 -2.17
C LEU A 89 1.69 12.56 -3.48
N PHE A 90 0.54 12.94 -4.00
CA PHE A 90 0.45 13.86 -5.13
C PHE A 90 0.78 15.27 -4.63
N GLU A 91 1.96 15.78 -4.94
CA GLU A 91 2.49 17.04 -4.41
C GLU A 91 1.68 18.26 -4.87
N TRP A 92 1.00 18.17 -6.02
CA TRP A 92 0.13 19.20 -6.57
C TRP A 92 -1.30 19.20 -6.00
N LEU A 93 -1.60 18.27 -5.08
CA LEU A 93 -2.88 18.17 -4.40
C LEU A 93 -2.76 18.51 -2.92
N THR A 94 -3.83 19.04 -2.35
CA THR A 94 -3.97 19.21 -0.89
C THR A 94 -4.16 17.86 -0.20
N VAL A 95 -4.10 17.84 1.12
CA VAL A 95 -4.35 16.66 1.96
C VAL A 95 -5.69 16.01 1.64
N SER A 96 -6.79 16.79 1.69
CA SER A 96 -8.13 16.29 1.37
C SER A 96 -8.21 15.71 -0.05
N LYS A 97 -7.63 16.41 -1.04
CA LYS A 97 -7.66 15.96 -2.43
C LYS A 97 -6.82 14.70 -2.66
N ASN A 98 -5.75 14.50 -1.88
CA ASN A 98 -5.00 13.24 -1.88
C ASN A 98 -5.87 12.07 -1.39
N VAL A 99 -6.54 12.24 -0.24
CA VAL A 99 -7.42 11.20 0.32
C VAL A 99 -8.60 10.93 -0.60
N ASP A 100 -9.20 11.99 -1.17
CA ASP A 100 -10.36 11.94 -2.06
C ASP A 100 -10.06 11.31 -3.43
N PHE A 101 -8.81 11.26 -3.84
CA PHE A 101 -8.42 10.92 -5.22
C PHE A 101 -9.05 9.61 -5.72
N GLY A 102 -8.96 8.54 -4.93
CA GLY A 102 -9.52 7.25 -5.30
C GLY A 102 -11.05 7.23 -5.32
N LEU A 103 -11.70 7.94 -4.39
CA LEU A 103 -13.15 8.08 -4.35
C LEU A 103 -13.67 8.79 -5.60
N ARG A 104 -12.97 9.83 -6.06
CA ARG A 104 -13.30 10.53 -7.32
C ARG A 104 -13.16 9.63 -8.54
N MET A 105 -12.12 8.79 -8.59
CA MET A 105 -11.96 7.81 -9.67
C MET A 105 -13.09 6.79 -9.68
N LYS A 106 -13.62 6.42 -8.52
CA LYS A 106 -14.81 5.57 -8.34
C LYS A 106 -16.12 6.32 -8.63
N LYS A 107 -16.09 7.63 -8.94
CA LYS A 107 -17.26 8.49 -9.13
C LYS A 107 -18.19 8.55 -7.90
N THR A 108 -17.62 8.46 -6.70
CA THR A 108 -18.37 8.62 -5.44
C THR A 108 -18.99 10.03 -5.39
N PRO A 109 -20.27 10.18 -5.02
CA PRO A 109 -20.91 11.49 -4.88
C PRO A 109 -20.13 12.41 -3.95
N GLU A 110 -20.00 13.68 -4.29
CA GLU A 110 -19.18 14.66 -3.56
C GLU A 110 -19.57 14.77 -2.07
N SER A 111 -20.87 14.74 -1.77
CA SER A 111 -21.37 14.80 -0.39
C SER A 111 -20.96 13.59 0.46
N GLU A 112 -20.85 12.40 -0.16
CA GLU A 112 -20.39 11.18 0.49
C GLU A 112 -18.88 11.18 0.61
N SER A 113 -18.17 11.53 -0.47
CA SER A 113 -16.72 11.63 -0.50
C SER A 113 -16.21 12.57 0.57
N THR A 114 -16.78 13.78 0.69
CA THR A 114 -16.41 14.76 1.72
C THR A 114 -16.55 14.18 3.13
N LYS A 115 -17.63 13.47 3.41
CA LYS A 115 -17.83 12.81 4.73
C LYS A 115 -16.78 11.76 5.00
N LEU A 116 -16.46 10.92 4.01
CA LEU A 116 -15.44 9.88 4.13
C LEU A 116 -14.05 10.48 4.35
N VAL A 117 -13.69 11.50 3.56
CA VAL A 117 -12.40 12.20 3.70
C VAL A 117 -12.24 12.79 5.09
N ASN A 118 -13.24 13.54 5.57
CA ASN A 118 -13.19 14.15 6.90
C ASN A 118 -13.08 13.08 8.01
N LYS A 119 -13.85 12.00 7.90
CA LYS A 119 -13.77 10.87 8.83
C LYS A 119 -12.36 10.27 8.87
N TRP A 120 -11.73 10.04 7.71
CA TRP A 120 -10.40 9.45 7.67
C TRP A 120 -9.31 10.42 8.14
N LEU A 121 -9.44 11.72 7.86
CA LEU A 121 -8.55 12.74 8.41
C LEU A 121 -8.64 12.81 9.94
N ASP A 122 -9.85 12.64 10.49
CA ASP A 122 -10.03 12.53 11.95
C ASP A 122 -9.35 11.27 12.51
N ILE A 123 -9.60 10.10 11.92
CA ILE A 123 -9.01 8.82 12.35
C ILE A 123 -7.49 8.87 12.40
N VAL A 124 -6.84 9.50 11.39
CA VAL A 124 -5.38 9.61 11.35
C VAL A 124 -4.84 10.85 12.09
N GLY A 125 -5.69 11.60 12.79
CA GLY A 125 -5.32 12.76 13.59
C GLY A 125 -4.79 13.94 12.76
N LEU A 126 -5.43 14.23 11.63
CA LEU A 126 -5.12 15.33 10.72
C LEU A 126 -6.32 16.24 10.47
N GLN A 127 -7.22 16.37 11.47
CA GLN A 127 -8.29 17.36 11.45
C GLN A 127 -7.73 18.76 11.24
N GLY A 128 -8.40 19.57 10.42
CA GLY A 128 -7.98 20.95 10.11
C GLY A 128 -6.83 21.06 9.10
N PHE A 129 -6.21 19.97 8.66
CA PHE A 129 -5.14 19.99 7.65
C PHE A 129 -5.63 19.74 6.22
N GLY A 130 -6.93 19.63 6.00
CA GLY A 130 -7.50 19.24 4.71
C GLY A 130 -7.04 20.08 3.51
N ASP A 131 -6.96 21.39 3.68
CA ASP A 131 -6.57 22.33 2.63
C ASP A 131 -5.05 22.58 2.57
N THR A 132 -4.29 21.96 3.47
CA THR A 132 -2.83 22.11 3.51
C THR A 132 -2.17 21.42 2.32
N PRO A 133 -1.25 22.10 1.60
CA PRO A 133 -0.40 21.46 0.61
C PRO A 133 0.48 20.38 1.24
N THR A 134 0.66 19.24 0.55
CA THR A 134 1.37 18.09 1.11
C THR A 134 2.85 18.34 1.42
N TYR A 135 3.49 19.24 0.68
CA TYR A 135 4.90 19.63 0.92
C TYR A 135 5.11 20.41 2.23
N GLN A 136 4.05 20.93 2.85
CA GLN A 136 4.12 21.61 4.16
C GLN A 136 4.01 20.64 5.35
N LEU A 137 3.77 19.37 5.09
CA LEU A 137 3.60 18.35 6.12
C LEU A 137 4.94 17.73 6.53
N SER A 138 5.06 17.37 7.82
CA SER A 138 6.15 16.50 8.26
C SER A 138 6.06 15.11 7.63
N GLY A 139 7.18 14.36 7.56
CA GLY A 139 7.19 13.01 7.01
C GLY A 139 6.17 12.06 7.68
N GLY A 140 6.01 12.17 9.00
CA GLY A 140 4.99 11.41 9.73
C GLY A 140 3.56 11.83 9.39
N MET A 141 3.29 13.12 9.12
CA MET A 141 2.00 13.56 8.63
C MET A 141 1.74 13.04 7.22
N GLN A 142 2.73 13.09 6.33
CA GLN A 142 2.62 12.54 4.97
C GLN A 142 2.30 11.04 4.98
N GLN A 143 2.94 10.25 5.86
CA GLN A 143 2.62 8.83 6.03
C GLN A 143 1.18 8.61 6.48
N ARG A 144 0.66 9.42 7.42
CA ARG A 144 -0.74 9.33 7.86
C ARG A 144 -1.72 9.70 6.75
N VAL A 145 -1.40 10.68 5.90
CA VAL A 145 -2.21 10.98 4.70
C VAL A 145 -2.19 9.82 3.72
N ALA A 146 -1.03 9.18 3.48
CA ALA A 146 -0.90 8.03 2.60
C ALA A 146 -1.74 6.83 3.10
N LEU A 147 -1.74 6.57 4.43
CA LEU A 147 -2.61 5.58 5.05
C LEU A 147 -4.09 5.89 4.82
N ALA A 148 -4.51 7.12 5.11
CA ALA A 148 -5.91 7.54 4.90
C ALA A 148 -6.34 7.40 3.43
N ARG A 149 -5.48 7.81 2.48
CA ARG A 149 -5.71 7.67 1.03
C ARG A 149 -5.86 6.21 0.60
N CYS A 150 -5.09 5.32 1.17
CA CYS A 150 -5.20 3.88 0.91
C CYS A 150 -6.51 3.31 1.48
N LEU A 151 -6.75 3.54 2.77
CA LEU A 151 -7.82 2.89 3.52
C LEU A 151 -9.22 3.40 3.19
N VAL A 152 -9.38 4.69 2.82
CA VAL A 152 -10.68 5.28 2.45
C VAL A 152 -11.35 4.54 1.30
N ASN A 153 -10.57 3.90 0.44
CA ASN A 153 -11.06 3.15 -0.72
C ASN A 153 -11.57 1.75 -0.39
N GLY A 154 -11.37 1.25 0.83
CA GLY A 154 -11.81 -0.07 1.27
C GLY A 154 -11.16 -1.21 0.46
N PRO A 155 -9.83 -1.27 0.34
CA PRO A 155 -9.17 -2.35 -0.39
C PRO A 155 -9.38 -3.69 0.32
N GLU A 156 -9.36 -4.79 -0.46
CA GLU A 156 -9.45 -6.15 0.08
C GLU A 156 -8.13 -6.63 0.68
N VAL A 157 -7.01 -6.18 0.10
CA VAL A 157 -5.64 -6.43 0.58
C VAL A 157 -4.91 -5.10 0.72
N ILE A 158 -4.22 -4.93 1.83
CA ILE A 158 -3.38 -3.76 2.10
C ILE A 158 -1.93 -4.20 2.10
N LEU A 159 -1.13 -3.60 1.23
CA LEU A 159 0.30 -3.82 1.10
C LEU A 159 1.03 -2.65 1.72
N MET A 160 1.95 -2.90 2.63
CA MET A 160 2.63 -1.86 3.38
C MET A 160 4.14 -2.08 3.37
N ASP A 161 4.88 -1.12 2.83
CA ASP A 161 6.34 -1.12 2.87
C ASP A 161 6.82 -0.10 3.91
N GLU A 162 7.22 -0.60 5.10
CA GLU A 162 7.65 0.20 6.25
C GLU A 162 6.72 1.40 6.60
N PRO A 163 5.38 1.21 6.68
CA PRO A 163 4.39 2.28 6.68
C PRO A 163 4.44 3.20 7.89
N LEU A 164 5.18 2.85 8.93
CA LEU A 164 5.20 3.55 10.21
C LEU A 164 6.60 4.06 10.60
N GLY A 165 7.57 3.99 9.67
CA GLY A 165 8.97 4.30 9.95
C GLY A 165 9.22 5.75 10.37
N ALA A 166 8.49 6.71 9.80
CA ALA A 166 8.65 8.14 10.09
C ALA A 166 7.78 8.63 11.28
N LEU A 167 7.07 7.75 11.98
CA LEU A 167 6.18 8.12 13.09
C LEU A 167 6.91 8.07 14.44
N ASP A 168 6.57 9.02 15.33
CA ASP A 168 6.93 8.95 16.74
C ASP A 168 6.23 7.75 17.43
N ALA A 169 6.70 7.38 18.62
CA ALA A 169 6.26 6.16 19.31
C ALA A 169 4.75 6.13 19.59
N LEU A 170 4.16 7.24 20.08
CA LEU A 170 2.75 7.31 20.42
C LEU A 170 1.85 7.27 19.18
N THR A 171 2.23 8.00 18.15
CA THR A 171 1.50 8.00 16.86
C THR A 171 1.60 6.63 16.18
N ARG A 172 2.76 5.98 16.27
CA ARG A 172 2.98 4.63 15.74
C ARG A 172 2.04 3.62 16.39
N GLU A 173 1.92 3.61 17.71
CA GLU A 173 1.02 2.71 18.44
C GLU A 173 -0.45 2.90 18.03
N LYS A 174 -0.90 4.15 17.87
CA LYS A 174 -2.25 4.46 17.39
C LYS A 174 -2.49 3.94 15.97
N MET A 175 -1.52 4.13 15.07
CA MET A 175 -1.64 3.65 13.68
C MET A 175 -1.56 2.11 13.59
N GLN A 176 -0.74 1.45 14.42
CA GLN A 176 -0.75 -0.01 14.55
C GLN A 176 -2.12 -0.53 14.98
N SER A 177 -2.70 0.08 16.02
CA SER A 177 -4.04 -0.28 16.48
C SER A 177 -5.14 -0.05 15.43
N LEU A 178 -4.97 0.94 14.55
CA LEU A 178 -5.87 1.19 13.42
C LEU A 178 -5.77 0.10 12.35
N ILE A 179 -4.55 -0.32 12.01
CA ILE A 179 -4.28 -1.32 10.96
C ILE A 179 -4.77 -2.71 11.38
N LEU A 180 -4.75 -3.02 12.69
CA LEU A 180 -5.14 -4.32 13.23
C LEU A 180 -6.66 -4.48 13.45
N LYS A 181 -7.47 -3.48 13.21
CA LYS A 181 -8.95 -3.50 13.29
C LYS A 181 -9.60 -3.84 11.96
#